data_9cad08d8014aea1ba5f0846afd141597
#
_entry.id   9cad08d8014aea1ba5f0846afd141597
#
_cell.length_a   1.000
_cell.length_b   1.000
_cell.length_c   1.000
_cell.angle_alpha   90.00
_cell.angle_beta   90.00
_cell.angle_gamma   90.00
#
_symmetry.space_group_name_H-M   'P 1'
#
loop_
_entity.id
_entity.type
_entity.pdbx_description
1 polymer ?
#
loop_
_entity_poly.entity_id
_entity_poly.type
_entity_poly.pdbx_seq_one_letter_code
_entity_poly.pdbx_strand_id
1 'polypeptide(L)'
;TGNVASNLVCRLISAGIADHFGLAANFYFFSALNLAGAVLVYFTVRATMPILPAGETSPTPLEIWSKHLRNPPLLASFGIGFCILFAFIGTFTYVNFVLVREPISLGRMQLGLVYFVFLPSIMTTPFAGAAVRRYGTRPAFWTALALAGLGLPLLLQPNLLSVVIGLMLVGVGTFFAQAAATGFVGRAATADRGSASGIYLGCYFLGGLVGTAILGQIFDRLGWLPCVAGIALALIAAALLAAGLRLRDDESVL
;
A
#
# COMPACT_ATOMS: atom_id res chain seq x y z
N THR A 1 1.12 2.20 -10.92
CA THR A 1 0.09 3.14 -11.43
C THR A 1 -1.31 2.51 -11.35
N GLY A 2 -1.50 1.27 -11.85
CA GLY A 2 -2.81 0.61 -11.83
C GLY A 2 -3.46 0.53 -10.45
N ASN A 3 -2.71 0.17 -9.41
CA ASN A 3 -3.21 0.08 -8.05
C ASN A 3 -3.73 1.44 -7.51
N VAL A 4 -3.04 2.54 -7.83
CA VAL A 4 -3.47 3.89 -7.39
C VAL A 4 -4.73 4.32 -8.14
N ALA A 5 -4.75 4.13 -9.47
CA ALA A 5 -5.91 4.46 -10.30
C ALA A 5 -7.14 3.64 -9.88
N SER A 6 -6.98 2.33 -9.62
CA SER A 6 -8.08 1.49 -9.15
C SER A 6 -8.63 1.94 -7.80
N ASN A 7 -7.76 2.35 -6.85
CA ASN A 7 -8.21 2.89 -5.57
C ASN A 7 -9.11 4.12 -5.74
N LEU A 8 -8.74 5.06 -6.62
CA LEU A 8 -9.56 6.24 -6.90
C LEU A 8 -10.88 5.85 -7.59
N VAL A 9 -10.78 5.10 -8.69
CA VAL A 9 -11.95 4.72 -9.51
C VAL A 9 -12.95 3.91 -8.70
N CYS A 10 -12.48 2.88 -7.95
CA CYS A 10 -13.38 2.06 -7.14
C CYS A 10 -14.09 2.86 -6.05
N ARG A 11 -13.44 3.84 -5.44
CA ARG A 11 -14.08 4.68 -4.42
C ARG A 11 -15.14 5.60 -5.01
N LEU A 12 -14.88 6.18 -6.18
CA LEU A 12 -15.87 7.03 -6.88
C LEU A 12 -17.08 6.21 -7.36
N ILE A 13 -16.83 5.04 -7.97
CA ILE A 13 -17.90 4.12 -8.40
C ILE A 13 -18.71 3.64 -7.20
N SER A 14 -18.02 3.24 -6.12
CA SER A 14 -18.68 2.78 -4.89
C SER A 14 -19.56 3.86 -4.28
N ALA A 15 -19.07 5.10 -4.20
CA ALA A 15 -19.87 6.22 -3.71
C ALA A 15 -21.10 6.48 -4.58
N GLY A 16 -20.95 6.49 -5.91
CA GLY A 16 -22.05 6.70 -6.84
C GLY A 16 -23.09 5.58 -6.78
N ILE A 17 -22.69 4.31 -6.76
CA ILE A 17 -23.62 3.18 -6.68
C ILE A 17 -24.35 3.19 -5.32
N ALA A 18 -23.62 3.41 -4.22
CA ALA A 18 -24.21 3.42 -2.89
C ALA A 18 -25.23 4.56 -2.70
N ASP A 19 -24.99 5.72 -3.34
CA ASP A 19 -25.87 6.88 -3.25
C ASP A 19 -27.16 6.69 -4.07
N HIS A 20 -27.07 6.12 -5.28
CA HIS A 20 -28.22 5.98 -6.19
C HIS A 20 -28.98 4.65 -6.03
N PHE A 21 -28.30 3.55 -5.74
CA PHE A 21 -28.85 2.20 -5.73
C PHE A 21 -28.77 1.50 -4.37
N GLY A 22 -28.15 2.16 -3.39
CA GLY A 22 -27.99 1.64 -2.05
C GLY A 22 -26.78 0.70 -1.85
N LEU A 23 -26.52 0.41 -0.60
CA LEU A 23 -25.31 -0.33 -0.17
C LEU A 23 -25.28 -1.78 -0.70
N ALA A 24 -26.44 -2.45 -0.75
CA ALA A 24 -26.53 -3.83 -1.25
C ALA A 24 -26.14 -3.93 -2.73
N ALA A 25 -26.61 -2.99 -3.58
CA ALA A 25 -26.24 -2.95 -4.99
C ALA A 25 -24.75 -2.74 -5.20
N ASN A 26 -24.09 -1.94 -4.34
CA ASN A 26 -22.65 -1.74 -4.36
C ASN A 26 -21.90 -3.06 -4.12
N PHE A 27 -22.31 -3.85 -3.12
CA PHE A 27 -21.70 -5.15 -2.88
C PHE A 27 -21.91 -6.14 -4.02
N TYR A 28 -23.10 -6.20 -4.61
CA TYR A 28 -23.40 -7.07 -5.76
C TYR A 28 -22.57 -6.68 -6.98
N PHE A 29 -22.43 -5.38 -7.26
CA PHE A 29 -21.61 -4.89 -8.37
C PHE A 29 -20.15 -5.33 -8.23
N PHE A 30 -19.52 -5.08 -7.07
CA PHE A 30 -18.13 -5.48 -6.86
C PHE A 30 -17.94 -6.99 -6.79
N SER A 31 -18.93 -7.74 -6.31
CA SER A 31 -18.91 -9.21 -6.34
C SER A 31 -18.92 -9.72 -7.79
N ALA A 32 -19.79 -9.19 -8.63
CA ALA A 32 -19.84 -9.54 -10.05
C ALA A 32 -18.53 -9.17 -10.77
N LEU A 33 -17.96 -8.01 -10.49
CA LEU A 33 -16.68 -7.58 -11.05
C LEU A 33 -15.52 -8.50 -10.64
N ASN A 34 -15.47 -8.91 -9.36
CA ASN A 34 -14.48 -9.88 -8.88
C ASN A 34 -14.64 -11.26 -9.56
N LEU A 35 -15.87 -11.72 -9.72
CA LEU A 35 -16.15 -12.98 -10.41
C LEU A 35 -15.72 -12.93 -11.87
N ALA A 36 -16.04 -11.84 -12.57
CA ALA A 36 -15.58 -11.62 -13.95
C ALA A 36 -14.05 -11.60 -14.05
N GLY A 37 -13.37 -10.93 -13.10
CA GLY A 37 -11.91 -10.94 -12.99
C GLY A 37 -11.35 -12.34 -12.77
N ALA A 38 -11.95 -13.14 -11.89
CA ALA A 38 -11.53 -14.52 -11.63
C ALA A 38 -11.69 -15.41 -12.88
N VAL A 39 -12.80 -15.27 -13.61
CA VAL A 39 -13.04 -15.98 -14.87
C VAL A 39 -12.00 -15.59 -15.91
N LEU A 40 -11.71 -14.28 -16.06
CA LEU A 40 -10.70 -13.80 -16.99
C LEU A 40 -9.32 -14.38 -16.65
N VAL A 41 -8.92 -14.35 -15.39
CA VAL A 41 -7.63 -14.90 -14.93
C VAL A 41 -7.57 -16.40 -15.18
N TYR A 42 -8.65 -17.14 -14.90
CA TYR A 42 -8.71 -18.59 -15.14
C TYR A 42 -8.41 -18.93 -16.61
N PHE A 43 -9.05 -18.24 -17.54
CA PHE A 43 -8.85 -18.51 -18.98
C PHE A 43 -7.48 -18.03 -19.47
N THR A 44 -6.98 -16.89 -18.97
CA THR A 44 -5.72 -16.30 -19.43
C THR A 44 -4.51 -17.05 -18.86
N VAL A 45 -4.51 -17.36 -17.57
CA VAL A 45 -3.36 -17.99 -16.89
C VAL A 45 -3.22 -19.46 -17.28
N ARG A 46 -4.35 -20.18 -17.48
CA ARG A 46 -4.31 -21.58 -17.91
C ARG A 46 -3.60 -21.77 -19.24
N ALA A 47 -3.66 -20.78 -20.13
CA ALA A 47 -2.98 -20.83 -21.45
C ALA A 47 -1.47 -20.58 -21.38
N THR A 48 -0.96 -20.03 -20.26
CA THR A 48 0.44 -19.60 -20.10
C THR A 48 1.25 -20.40 -19.08
N MET A 49 0.68 -21.47 -18.49
CA MET A 49 1.45 -22.32 -17.57
C MET A 49 2.57 -23.05 -18.33
N PRO A 50 3.85 -22.81 -17.97
CA PRO A 50 4.93 -23.57 -18.58
C PRO A 50 4.82 -25.03 -18.14
N ILE A 51 4.94 -25.94 -19.11
CA ILE A 51 5.03 -27.38 -18.85
C ILE A 51 6.41 -27.59 -18.22
N LEU A 52 6.46 -27.93 -16.94
CA LEU A 52 7.71 -28.30 -16.26
C LEU A 52 8.27 -29.58 -16.90
N PRO A 53 9.58 -29.64 -17.17
CA PRO A 53 10.20 -30.88 -17.65
C PRO A 53 9.99 -32.01 -16.64
N ALA A 54 9.56 -33.16 -17.15
CA ALA A 54 9.38 -34.36 -16.32
C ALA A 54 10.73 -34.80 -15.75
N GLY A 55 10.87 -34.75 -14.41
CA GLY A 55 12.04 -35.27 -13.72
C GLY A 55 12.70 -34.33 -12.69
N GLU A 56 12.37 -33.03 -12.66
CA GLU A 56 12.84 -32.14 -11.61
C GLU A 56 11.86 -32.16 -10.42
N THR A 57 12.38 -32.55 -9.24
CA THR A 57 11.64 -32.40 -7.99
C THR A 57 11.50 -30.93 -7.68
N SER A 58 10.33 -30.36 -7.95
CA SER A 58 10.03 -28.97 -7.56
C SER A 58 10.18 -28.85 -6.04
N PRO A 59 10.92 -27.84 -5.53
CA PRO A 59 11.03 -27.62 -4.11
C PRO A 59 9.62 -27.40 -3.52
N THR A 60 9.40 -27.91 -2.33
CA THR A 60 8.10 -27.75 -1.66
C THR A 60 7.83 -26.27 -1.39
N PRO A 61 6.56 -25.82 -1.40
CA PRO A 61 6.20 -24.43 -1.09
C PRO A 61 6.81 -23.96 0.26
N LEU A 62 6.91 -24.85 1.23
CA LEU A 62 7.48 -24.55 2.54
C LEU A 62 8.99 -24.27 2.48
N GLU A 63 9.72 -24.99 1.66
CA GLU A 63 11.16 -24.77 1.45
C GLU A 63 11.42 -23.43 0.75
N ILE A 64 10.60 -23.10 -0.25
CA ILE A 64 10.67 -21.82 -0.95
C ILE A 64 10.41 -20.67 0.03
N TRP A 65 9.35 -20.77 0.84
CA TRP A 65 9.00 -19.75 1.83
C TRP A 65 10.09 -19.60 2.89
N SER A 66 10.62 -20.72 3.40
CA SER A 66 11.73 -20.70 4.37
C SER A 66 12.96 -19.98 3.80
N LYS A 67 13.28 -20.21 2.52
CA LYS A 67 14.39 -19.54 1.83
C LYS A 67 14.18 -18.02 1.73
N HIS A 68 12.98 -17.58 1.39
CA HIS A 68 12.67 -16.15 1.31
C HIS A 68 12.63 -15.47 2.69
N LEU A 69 12.10 -16.14 3.71
CA LEU A 69 12.06 -15.63 5.08
C LEU A 69 13.44 -15.60 5.77
N ARG A 70 14.41 -16.36 5.28
CA ARG A 70 15.82 -16.31 5.73
C ARG A 70 16.65 -15.27 4.99
N ASN A 71 16.10 -14.58 4.00
CA ASN A 71 16.78 -13.53 3.26
C ASN A 71 16.51 -12.17 3.93
N PRO A 72 17.47 -11.55 4.65
CA PRO A 72 17.23 -10.34 5.43
C PRO A 72 16.69 -9.14 4.59
N PRO A 73 17.22 -8.84 3.39
CA PRO A 73 16.65 -7.82 2.51
C PRO A 73 15.19 -8.06 2.13
N LEU A 74 14.81 -9.32 1.85
CA LEU A 74 13.41 -9.66 1.56
C LEU A 74 12.54 -9.51 2.80
N LEU A 75 13.01 -9.99 3.96
CA LEU A 75 12.30 -9.87 5.23
C LEU A 75 12.06 -8.38 5.58
N ALA A 76 13.08 -7.53 5.39
CA ALA A 76 12.94 -6.09 5.58
C ALA A 76 11.87 -5.50 4.64
N SER A 77 11.85 -5.91 3.36
CA SER A 77 10.84 -5.43 2.41
C SER A 77 9.43 -5.91 2.73
N PHE A 78 9.27 -7.11 3.30
CA PHE A 78 7.97 -7.62 3.79
C PHE A 78 7.45 -6.78 4.96
N GLY A 79 8.33 -6.46 5.93
CA GLY A 79 8.00 -5.57 7.04
C GLY A 79 7.67 -4.14 6.58
N ILE A 80 8.40 -3.61 5.60
CA ILE A 80 8.09 -2.31 4.99
C ILE A 80 6.71 -2.34 4.34
N GLY A 81 6.39 -3.37 3.56
CA GLY A 81 5.06 -3.53 2.96
C GLY A 81 3.95 -3.51 4.01
N PHE A 82 4.13 -4.26 5.10
CA PHE A 82 3.22 -4.26 6.24
C PHE A 82 3.01 -2.84 6.80
N CYS A 83 4.09 -2.13 7.11
CA CYS A 83 4.02 -0.78 7.67
C CYS A 83 3.39 0.25 6.72
N ILE A 84 3.64 0.12 5.41
CA ILE A 84 3.07 1.03 4.40
C ILE A 84 1.54 0.91 4.38
N LEU A 85 0.99 -0.32 4.30
CA LEU A 85 -0.47 -0.46 4.25
C LEU A 85 -1.12 -0.20 5.60
N PHE A 86 -0.46 -0.53 6.70
CA PHE A 86 -0.88 -0.12 8.05
C PHE A 86 -1.09 1.39 8.12
N ALA A 87 -0.09 2.18 7.71
CA ALA A 87 -0.15 3.64 7.71
C ALA A 87 -1.19 4.18 6.73
N PHE A 88 -1.24 3.64 5.51
CA PHE A 88 -2.18 4.05 4.48
C PHE A 88 -3.63 3.82 4.90
N ILE A 89 -3.98 2.59 5.31
CA ILE A 89 -5.35 2.25 5.73
C ILE A 89 -5.72 3.06 6.97
N GLY A 90 -4.82 3.16 7.96
CA GLY A 90 -5.04 3.98 9.15
C GLY A 90 -5.37 5.43 8.80
N THR A 91 -4.62 6.04 7.90
CA THR A 91 -4.87 7.42 7.47
C THR A 91 -6.21 7.55 6.75
N PHE A 92 -6.41 6.80 5.66
CA PHE A 92 -7.55 6.98 4.76
C PHE A 92 -8.87 6.39 5.27
N THR A 93 -8.84 5.58 6.31
CA THR A 93 -10.05 5.11 6.97
C THR A 93 -10.51 6.10 8.03
N TYR A 94 -9.62 6.47 8.95
CA TYR A 94 -10.03 7.22 10.14
C TYR A 94 -10.14 8.72 9.90
N VAL A 95 -9.45 9.29 8.92
CA VAL A 95 -9.63 10.69 8.52
C VAL A 95 -11.06 11.00 8.10
N ASN A 96 -11.79 10.04 7.52
CA ASN A 96 -13.19 10.26 7.12
C ASN A 96 -14.07 10.65 8.32
N PHE A 97 -13.83 10.03 9.48
CA PHE A 97 -14.58 10.37 10.70
C PHE A 97 -14.22 11.76 11.23
N VAL A 98 -13.00 12.22 10.99
CA VAL A 98 -12.57 13.58 11.35
C VAL A 98 -13.18 14.60 10.41
N LEU A 99 -13.21 14.32 9.11
CA LEU A 99 -13.71 15.23 8.08
C LEU A 99 -15.23 15.50 8.18
N VAL A 100 -16.01 14.56 8.70
CA VAL A 100 -17.46 14.75 8.90
C VAL A 100 -17.81 15.42 10.23
N ARG A 101 -16.86 15.57 11.17
CA ARG A 101 -17.05 16.25 12.44
C ARG A 101 -16.68 17.73 12.32
N GLU A 102 -17.20 18.55 13.25
CA GLU A 102 -16.75 19.93 13.40
C GLU A 102 -15.25 20.00 13.72
N PRO A 103 -14.55 21.01 13.22
CA PRO A 103 -15.03 22.22 12.50
C PRO A 103 -15.16 22.05 10.98
N ILE A 104 -14.77 20.92 10.38
CA ILE A 104 -14.75 20.75 8.91
C ILE A 104 -16.13 20.41 8.35
N SER A 105 -16.85 19.46 8.97
CA SER A 105 -18.27 19.11 8.70
C SER A 105 -18.61 18.82 7.24
N LEU A 106 -17.81 18.00 6.55
CA LEU A 106 -18.04 17.66 5.15
C LEU A 106 -19.30 16.81 4.95
N GLY A 107 -20.08 17.17 3.91
CA GLY A 107 -21.17 16.33 3.41
C GLY A 107 -20.65 15.09 2.64
N ARG A 108 -21.55 14.12 2.40
CA ARG A 108 -21.21 12.83 1.75
C ARG A 108 -20.55 13.01 0.38
N MET A 109 -21.08 13.89 -0.47
CA MET A 109 -20.52 14.18 -1.79
C MET A 109 -19.12 14.80 -1.70
N GLN A 110 -18.93 15.76 -0.78
CA GLN A 110 -17.65 16.43 -0.57
C GLN A 110 -16.59 15.43 -0.08
N LEU A 111 -16.99 14.49 0.80
CA LEU A 111 -16.12 13.42 1.26
C LEU A 111 -15.62 12.54 0.09
N GLY A 112 -16.47 12.26 -0.89
CA GLY A 112 -16.08 11.57 -2.14
C GLY A 112 -15.04 12.35 -2.92
N LEU A 113 -15.18 13.68 -3.00
CA LEU A 113 -14.24 14.55 -3.73
C LEU A 113 -12.86 14.62 -3.06
N VAL A 114 -12.76 14.42 -1.75
CA VAL A 114 -11.47 14.36 -1.05
C VAL A 114 -10.53 13.31 -1.68
N TYR A 115 -11.05 12.22 -2.22
CA TYR A 115 -10.24 11.17 -2.82
C TYR A 115 -9.53 11.56 -4.12
N PHE A 116 -9.82 12.73 -4.70
CA PHE A 116 -8.97 13.31 -5.75
C PHE A 116 -7.53 13.59 -5.29
N VAL A 117 -7.24 13.56 -3.98
CA VAL A 117 -5.88 13.57 -3.42
C VAL A 117 -5.00 12.42 -3.95
N PHE A 118 -5.57 11.40 -4.58
CA PHE A 118 -4.80 10.34 -5.22
C PHE A 118 -4.31 10.68 -6.63
N LEU A 119 -4.81 11.73 -7.27
CA LEU A 119 -4.36 12.13 -8.62
C LEU A 119 -2.85 12.38 -8.70
N PRO A 120 -2.21 13.13 -7.78
CA PRO A 120 -0.76 13.29 -7.79
C PRO A 120 -0.01 11.97 -7.63
N SER A 121 -0.57 11.03 -6.86
CA SER A 121 0.03 9.69 -6.70
C SER A 121 0.00 8.88 -8.00
N ILE A 122 -1.05 9.02 -8.81
CA ILE A 122 -1.14 8.38 -10.14
C ILE A 122 -0.01 8.90 -11.05
N MET A 123 0.28 10.20 -10.97
CA MET A 123 1.33 10.83 -11.79
C MET A 123 2.75 10.50 -11.29
N THR A 124 2.97 10.43 -9.99
CA THR A 124 4.30 10.26 -9.39
C THR A 124 4.75 8.80 -9.28
N THR A 125 3.82 7.86 -9.07
CA THR A 125 4.15 6.43 -8.90
C THR A 125 4.94 5.81 -10.07
N PRO A 126 4.69 6.13 -11.36
CA PRO A 126 5.49 5.60 -12.47
C PRO A 126 6.98 5.96 -12.39
N PHE A 127 7.31 7.08 -11.74
CA PHE A 127 8.70 7.54 -11.61
C PHE A 127 9.47 6.84 -10.49
N ALA A 128 8.80 6.02 -9.65
CA ALA A 128 9.46 5.31 -8.55
C ALA A 128 10.61 4.42 -9.04
N GLY A 129 10.40 3.68 -10.14
CA GLY A 129 11.46 2.86 -10.74
C GLY A 129 12.65 3.66 -11.27
N ALA A 130 12.39 4.82 -11.89
CA ALA A 130 13.44 5.71 -12.37
C ALA A 130 14.23 6.35 -11.21
N ALA A 131 13.55 6.76 -10.14
CA ALA A 131 14.18 7.30 -8.95
C ALA A 131 15.07 6.26 -8.25
N VAL A 132 14.59 5.02 -8.12
CA VAL A 132 15.38 3.91 -7.55
C VAL A 132 16.63 3.64 -8.39
N ARG A 133 16.54 3.66 -9.73
CA ARG A 133 17.71 3.48 -10.59
C ARG A 133 18.70 4.63 -10.49
N ARG A 134 18.23 5.87 -10.32
CA ARG A 134 19.08 7.06 -10.30
C ARG A 134 19.71 7.35 -8.96
N TYR A 135 18.97 7.18 -7.87
CA TYR A 135 19.36 7.60 -6.53
C TYR A 135 19.59 6.41 -5.57
N GLY A 136 19.28 5.19 -6.02
CA GLY A 136 19.32 4.00 -5.19
C GLY A 136 18.02 3.73 -4.43
N THR A 137 17.89 2.47 -3.95
CA THR A 137 16.66 2.01 -3.30
C THR A 137 16.40 2.72 -1.96
N ARG A 138 17.40 2.83 -1.10
CA ARG A 138 17.25 3.43 0.24
C ARG A 138 16.86 4.91 0.22
N PRO A 139 17.61 5.79 -0.50
CA PRO A 139 17.23 7.20 -0.58
C PRO A 139 15.82 7.40 -1.14
N ALA A 140 15.44 6.64 -2.17
CA ALA A 140 14.09 6.69 -2.73
C ALA A 140 13.02 6.33 -1.69
N PHE A 141 13.25 5.31 -0.86
CA PHE A 141 12.35 4.96 0.25
C PHE A 141 12.28 6.05 1.31
N TRP A 142 13.44 6.51 1.79
CA TRP A 142 13.45 7.53 2.85
C TRP A 142 12.79 8.82 2.41
N THR A 143 13.01 9.24 1.16
CA THR A 143 12.33 10.43 0.60
C THR A 143 10.81 10.22 0.56
N ALA A 144 10.35 9.06 0.12
CA ALA A 144 8.92 8.74 0.07
C ALA A 144 8.28 8.70 1.47
N LEU A 145 8.94 8.05 2.44
CA LEU A 145 8.45 7.97 3.80
C LEU A 145 8.51 9.31 4.53
N ALA A 146 9.56 10.12 4.29
CA ALA A 146 9.64 11.47 4.81
C ALA A 146 8.51 12.35 4.27
N LEU A 147 8.20 12.24 2.96
CA LEU A 147 7.08 12.95 2.35
C LEU A 147 5.74 12.56 3.01
N ALA A 148 5.51 11.26 3.24
CA ALA A 148 4.33 10.80 3.97
C ALA A 148 4.31 11.32 5.40
N GLY A 149 5.45 11.29 6.09
CA GLY A 149 5.59 11.80 7.47
C GLY A 149 5.30 13.29 7.59
N LEU A 150 5.75 14.10 6.62
CA LEU A 150 5.45 15.54 6.56
C LEU A 150 3.94 15.83 6.39
N GLY A 151 3.19 14.90 5.81
CA GLY A 151 1.75 15.00 5.70
C GLY A 151 1.02 14.85 7.03
N LEU A 152 1.58 14.08 7.99
CA LEU A 152 0.86 13.73 9.23
C LEU A 152 0.50 14.94 10.11
N PRO A 153 1.39 15.92 10.38
CA PRO A 153 1.02 17.10 11.15
C PRO A 153 -0.10 17.91 10.52
N LEU A 154 -0.20 17.92 9.19
CA LEU A 154 -1.25 18.64 8.47
C LEU A 154 -2.62 18.00 8.67
N LEU A 155 -2.68 16.69 8.94
CA LEU A 155 -3.92 15.97 9.22
C LEU A 155 -4.52 16.34 10.59
N LEU A 156 -3.74 16.97 11.47
CA LEU A 156 -4.18 17.40 12.80
C LEU A 156 -4.74 18.83 12.80
N GLN A 157 -4.62 19.55 11.70
CA GLN A 157 -5.10 20.92 11.59
C GLN A 157 -6.62 20.96 11.40
N PRO A 158 -7.33 21.92 12.05
CA PRO A 158 -8.78 22.08 11.94
C PRO A 158 -9.20 22.77 10.63
N ASN A 159 -8.52 22.53 9.54
CA ASN A 159 -8.65 23.22 8.26
C ASN A 159 -8.62 22.20 7.11
N LEU A 160 -9.67 22.20 6.28
CA LEU A 160 -9.82 21.28 5.16
C LEU A 160 -8.62 21.30 4.20
N LEU A 161 -8.11 22.48 3.85
CA LEU A 161 -7.00 22.61 2.91
C LEU A 161 -5.73 21.92 3.45
N SER A 162 -5.41 22.12 4.73
CA SER A 162 -4.28 21.47 5.38
C SER A 162 -4.44 19.95 5.38
N VAL A 163 -5.63 19.45 5.73
CA VAL A 163 -5.91 18.01 5.74
C VAL A 163 -5.80 17.43 4.33
N VAL A 164 -6.34 18.09 3.31
CA VAL A 164 -6.25 17.64 1.90
C VAL A 164 -4.78 17.58 1.43
N ILE A 165 -3.97 18.59 1.74
CA ILE A 165 -2.52 18.58 1.43
C ILE A 165 -1.85 17.44 2.20
N GLY A 166 -2.15 17.25 3.49
CA GLY A 166 -1.64 16.15 4.29
C GLY A 166 -1.96 14.78 3.68
N LEU A 167 -3.21 14.56 3.29
CA LEU A 167 -3.65 13.32 2.61
C LEU A 167 -2.92 13.10 1.28
N MET A 168 -2.72 14.17 0.50
CA MET A 168 -1.99 14.12 -0.75
C MET A 168 -0.54 13.66 -0.51
N LEU A 169 0.15 14.24 0.47
CA LEU A 169 1.52 13.89 0.81
C LEU A 169 1.63 12.44 1.32
N VAL A 170 0.73 12.01 2.20
CA VAL A 170 0.67 10.62 2.66
C VAL A 170 0.40 9.67 1.50
N GLY A 171 -0.54 10.01 0.62
CA GLY A 171 -0.87 9.20 -0.55
C GLY A 171 0.32 9.07 -1.51
N VAL A 172 0.95 10.17 -1.89
CA VAL A 172 2.13 10.17 -2.78
C VAL A 172 3.27 9.37 -2.16
N GLY A 173 3.58 9.62 -0.88
CA GLY A 173 4.69 8.95 -0.20
C GLY A 173 4.46 7.44 -0.08
N THR A 174 3.29 7.00 0.37
CA THR A 174 2.97 5.58 0.56
C THR A 174 2.88 4.80 -0.75
N PHE A 175 2.24 5.35 -1.79
CA PHE A 175 2.17 4.69 -3.09
C PHE A 175 3.52 4.62 -3.80
N PHE A 176 4.34 5.67 -3.67
CA PHE A 176 5.70 5.67 -4.21
C PHE A 176 6.57 4.63 -3.50
N ALA A 177 6.52 4.57 -2.17
CA ALA A 177 7.22 3.57 -1.37
C ALA A 177 6.76 2.14 -1.72
N GLN A 178 5.46 1.91 -1.90
CA GLN A 178 4.91 0.62 -2.33
C GLN A 178 5.44 0.21 -3.70
N ALA A 179 5.47 1.11 -4.67
CA ALA A 179 6.00 0.82 -6.01
C ALA A 179 7.49 0.47 -5.96
N ALA A 180 8.27 1.20 -5.16
CA ALA A 180 9.70 0.92 -4.93
C ALA A 180 9.90 -0.45 -4.25
N ALA A 181 9.07 -0.79 -3.24
CA ALA A 181 9.13 -2.07 -2.53
C ALA A 181 8.82 -3.25 -3.45
N THR A 182 7.76 -3.17 -4.23
CA THR A 182 7.39 -4.20 -5.19
C THR A 182 8.51 -4.44 -6.22
N GLY A 183 9.10 -3.34 -6.73
CA GLY A 183 10.25 -3.42 -7.62
C GLY A 183 11.50 -4.00 -6.96
N PHE A 184 11.73 -3.72 -5.68
CA PHE A 184 12.85 -4.28 -4.91
C PHE A 184 12.68 -5.79 -4.70
N VAL A 185 11.50 -6.25 -4.27
CA VAL A 185 11.21 -7.69 -4.08
C VAL A 185 11.49 -8.47 -5.36
N GLY A 186 11.06 -7.97 -6.53
CA GLY A 186 11.32 -8.60 -7.82
C GLY A 186 12.80 -8.70 -8.20
N ARG A 187 13.66 -7.80 -7.69
CA ARG A 187 15.12 -7.83 -7.91
C ARG A 187 15.85 -8.65 -6.86
N ALA A 188 15.43 -8.57 -5.59
CA ALA A 188 16.06 -9.26 -4.47
C ALA A 188 15.77 -10.77 -4.44
N ALA A 189 14.66 -11.21 -5.04
CA ALA A 189 14.33 -12.61 -5.19
C ALA A 189 15.17 -13.25 -6.31
N THR A 190 16.15 -14.08 -5.93
CA THR A 190 17.03 -14.79 -6.88
C THR A 190 16.37 -16.00 -7.53
N ALA A 191 15.34 -16.57 -6.87
CA ALA A 191 14.53 -17.69 -7.36
C ALA A 191 13.07 -17.44 -6.96
N ASP A 192 12.13 -18.10 -7.65
CA ASP A 192 10.69 -18.10 -7.30
C ASP A 192 10.13 -16.71 -7.00
N ARG A 193 10.38 -15.75 -7.90
CA ARG A 193 9.94 -14.35 -7.77
C ARG A 193 8.45 -14.21 -7.50
N GLY A 194 7.64 -15.13 -8.04
CA GLY A 194 6.20 -15.17 -7.81
C GLY A 194 5.87 -15.42 -6.35
N SER A 195 6.55 -16.40 -5.72
CA SER A 195 6.39 -16.72 -4.31
C SER A 195 6.83 -15.57 -3.41
N ALA A 196 7.99 -14.94 -3.68
CA ALA A 196 8.45 -13.77 -2.94
C ALA A 196 7.46 -12.61 -3.01
N SER A 197 6.91 -12.36 -4.21
CA SER A 197 5.88 -11.33 -4.40
C SER A 197 4.58 -11.68 -3.69
N GLY A 198 4.19 -12.95 -3.65
CA GLY A 198 3.03 -13.44 -2.90
C GLY A 198 3.17 -13.23 -1.40
N ILE A 199 4.35 -13.55 -0.82
CA ILE A 199 4.63 -13.31 0.61
C ILE A 199 4.61 -11.81 0.90
N TYR A 200 5.23 -10.99 0.05
CA TYR A 200 5.18 -9.53 0.18
C TYR A 200 3.76 -8.99 0.23
N LEU A 201 2.91 -9.41 -0.72
CA LEU A 201 1.51 -8.99 -0.76
C LEU A 201 0.72 -9.49 0.44
N GLY A 202 0.98 -10.72 0.91
CA GLY A 202 0.39 -11.25 2.13
C GLY A 202 0.72 -10.39 3.35
N CYS A 203 2.01 -10.05 3.55
CA CYS A 203 2.45 -9.15 4.62
C CYS A 203 1.86 -7.74 4.47
N TYR A 204 1.80 -7.22 3.24
CA TYR A 204 1.23 -5.93 2.93
C TYR A 204 -0.25 -5.86 3.35
N PHE A 205 -1.08 -6.80 2.92
CA PHE A 205 -2.50 -6.82 3.29
C PHE A 205 -2.73 -7.12 4.77
N LEU A 206 -1.87 -7.95 5.39
CA LEU A 206 -1.89 -8.18 6.84
C LEU A 206 -1.64 -6.86 7.60
N GLY A 207 -0.72 -6.02 7.11
CA GLY A 207 -0.49 -4.69 7.65
C GLY A 207 -1.75 -3.82 7.63
N GLY A 208 -2.51 -3.85 6.55
CA GLY A 208 -3.79 -3.13 6.46
C GLY A 208 -4.85 -3.66 7.44
N LEU A 209 -4.97 -4.99 7.55
CA LEU A 209 -5.90 -5.63 8.49
C LEU A 209 -5.56 -5.26 9.95
N VAL A 210 -4.31 -5.44 10.34
CA VAL A 210 -3.82 -5.12 11.69
C VAL A 210 -3.91 -3.62 11.96
N GLY A 211 -3.59 -2.80 10.95
CA GLY A 211 -3.71 -1.34 11.03
C GLY A 211 -5.14 -0.89 11.30
N THR A 212 -6.11 -1.45 10.57
CA THR A 212 -7.53 -1.17 10.83
C THR A 212 -7.93 -1.55 12.25
N ALA A 213 -7.54 -2.74 12.71
CA ALA A 213 -7.94 -3.23 14.04
C ALA A 213 -7.30 -2.40 15.17
N ILE A 214 -5.98 -2.18 15.11
CA ILE A 214 -5.25 -1.48 16.19
C ILE A 214 -5.57 0.01 16.18
N LEU A 215 -5.48 0.67 15.03
CA LEU A 215 -5.73 2.12 14.93
C LEU A 215 -7.20 2.44 15.17
N GLY A 216 -8.12 1.50 14.89
CA GLY A 216 -9.52 1.64 15.26
C GLY A 216 -9.73 1.71 16.76
N GLN A 217 -9.14 0.79 17.50
CA GLN A 217 -9.20 0.81 18.96
C GLN A 217 -8.57 2.08 19.55
N ILE A 218 -7.46 2.54 18.96
CA ILE A 218 -6.81 3.79 19.37
C ILE A 218 -7.72 4.98 19.06
N PHE A 219 -8.29 5.04 17.86
CA PHE A 219 -9.18 6.13 17.46
C PHE A 219 -10.43 6.21 18.35
N ASP A 220 -11.07 5.07 18.62
CA ASP A 220 -12.30 5.01 19.40
C ASP A 220 -12.07 5.36 20.88
N ARG A 221 -10.93 4.97 21.46
CA ARG A 221 -10.64 5.19 22.89
C ARG A 221 -9.87 6.47 23.19
N LEU A 222 -8.95 6.84 22.33
CA LEU A 222 -7.98 7.91 22.57
C LEU A 222 -8.09 9.08 21.59
N GLY A 223 -8.83 8.89 20.48
CA GLY A 223 -9.07 9.92 19.47
C GLY A 223 -8.03 9.97 18.34
N TRP A 224 -8.09 11.07 17.57
CA TRP A 224 -7.35 11.20 16.31
C TRP A 224 -5.84 11.41 16.49
N LEU A 225 -5.43 12.23 17.45
CA LEU A 225 -3.99 12.53 17.67
C LEU A 225 -3.17 11.27 17.97
N PRO A 226 -3.56 10.37 18.91
CA PRO A 226 -2.85 9.10 19.13
C PRO A 226 -2.91 8.15 17.92
N CYS A 227 -3.99 8.20 17.14
CA CYS A 227 -4.09 7.43 15.91
C CYS A 227 -3.02 7.88 14.90
N VAL A 228 -2.85 9.19 14.68
CA VAL A 228 -1.80 9.75 13.83
C VAL A 228 -0.40 9.43 14.38
N ALA A 229 -0.21 9.43 15.70
CA ALA A 229 1.05 8.99 16.31
C ALA A 229 1.36 7.52 16.01
N GLY A 230 0.35 6.64 16.06
CA GLY A 230 0.49 5.23 15.66
C GLY A 230 0.86 5.06 14.17
N ILE A 231 0.29 5.89 13.29
CA ILE A 231 0.66 5.95 11.87
C ILE A 231 2.12 6.41 11.71
N ALA A 232 2.54 7.44 12.45
CA ALA A 232 3.91 7.93 12.43
C ALA A 232 4.91 6.85 12.86
N LEU A 233 4.60 6.09 13.92
CA LEU A 233 5.44 4.97 14.38
C LEU A 233 5.59 3.89 13.31
N ALA A 234 4.54 3.57 12.56
CA ALA A 234 4.62 2.62 11.46
C ALA A 234 5.51 3.15 10.32
N LEU A 235 5.43 4.44 9.97
CA LEU A 235 6.33 5.04 8.97
C LEU A 235 7.79 5.07 9.44
N ILE A 236 8.04 5.35 10.72
CA ILE A 236 9.38 5.28 11.31
C ILE A 236 9.91 3.84 11.27
N ALA A 237 9.11 2.84 11.64
CA ALA A 237 9.48 1.45 11.54
C ALA A 237 9.84 1.05 10.10
N ALA A 238 9.05 1.49 9.10
CA ALA A 238 9.37 1.29 7.70
C ALA A 238 10.69 1.95 7.29
N ALA A 239 10.98 3.17 7.78
CA ALA A 239 12.22 3.89 7.50
C ALA A 239 13.45 3.17 8.12
N LEU A 240 13.32 2.62 9.32
CA LEU A 240 14.37 1.81 9.96
C LEU A 240 14.61 0.51 9.19
N LEU A 241 13.55 -0.19 8.78
CA LEU A 241 13.65 -1.39 7.96
C LEU A 241 14.27 -1.10 6.59
N ALA A 242 14.06 0.09 6.02
CA ALA A 242 14.66 0.49 4.75
C ALA A 242 16.19 0.56 4.81
N ALA A 243 16.79 0.75 5.99
CA ALA A 243 18.23 0.63 6.17
C ALA A 243 18.76 -0.78 5.85
N GLY A 244 17.92 -1.82 5.99
CA GLY A 244 18.25 -3.21 5.67
C GLY A 244 18.13 -3.58 4.17
N LEU A 245 17.63 -2.68 3.32
CA LEU A 245 17.48 -2.94 1.89
C LEU A 245 18.82 -2.85 1.15
N ARG A 246 19.53 -3.98 1.02
CA ARG A 246 20.76 -4.12 0.24
C ARG A 246 20.53 -5.16 -0.86
N LEU A 247 20.96 -4.87 -2.09
CA LEU A 247 21.12 -5.89 -3.11
C LEU A 247 22.51 -6.48 -2.97
N ARG A 248 22.67 -7.77 -3.28
CA ARG A 248 23.93 -8.49 -3.14
C ARG A 248 25.08 -7.94 -4.00
N ASP A 249 24.73 -7.19 -5.04
CA ASP A 249 25.67 -6.53 -5.95
C ASP A 249 26.26 -5.22 -5.39
N ASP A 250 25.66 -4.64 -4.33
CA ASP A 250 26.17 -3.42 -3.70
C ASP A 250 27.44 -3.70 -2.82
N GLU A 251 27.75 -4.96 -2.52
CA GLU A 251 28.94 -5.33 -1.76
C GLU A 251 30.22 -5.49 -2.61
N SER A 252 30.11 -5.48 -3.94
CA SER A 252 31.26 -5.62 -4.86
C SER A 252 31.88 -4.29 -5.28
N VAL A 253 31.41 -3.14 -4.78
CA VAL A 253 31.84 -1.79 -5.18
C VAL A 253 32.44 -1.00 -4.00
N LEU A 254 32.67 -1.65 -2.84
CA LEU A 254 33.43 -1.11 -1.71
C LEU A 254 34.70 -1.95 -1.49
#